data_348d92bc957f621facd1a43a89b22e25
#
_entry.id   348d92bc957f621facd1a43a89b22e25
#
_cell.length_a   1.000
_cell.length_b   1.000
_cell.length_c   1.000
_cell.angle_alpha   90.00
_cell.angle_beta   90.00
_cell.angle_gamma   90.00
#
_symmetry.space_group_name_H-M   'P 1'
#
loop_
_entity.id
_entity.type
_entity.pdbx_description
1 polymer ?
#
loop_
_entity_poly.entity_id
_entity_poly.type
_entity_poly.pdbx_seq_one_letter_code
_entity_poly.pdbx_strand_id
1 'polypeptide(L)'
;MNLKTGLATALVAAVVAALVTAATIVLVWRLAPGVVKVSSLDEKRVVGIVHDYLAKNPEILVEMTTELDKRTAAEQAEKQQKIVGDNAEAIFRSPLAHVAGNPNGDVSVVEFFDYNCGFCRRALPDVVKLVQDDGKVRLVLKELPIFGEESEAAAKAALAAAKQGKYFEMHQKLFTEPGKADKDKALRVAGELGLDVAQLEKDMQDPEIQKSLDEAKELAQKLGLQGTPLYLIGDRVIPGAPDDLYDQLTKKVAEVREKGCKATC
;
A
#
# COMPACT_ATOMS: atom_id res chain seq x y z
N MET A 1 11.76 23.94 78.48
CA MET A 1 12.58 22.97 77.74
C MET A 1 12.99 23.64 76.41
N ASN A 2 14.29 23.97 76.26
CA ASN A 2 14.75 24.90 75.20
C ASN A 2 14.67 24.27 73.82
N LEU A 3 13.95 24.91 72.94
CA LEU A 3 13.75 24.46 71.52
C LEU A 3 15.11 24.26 70.81
N LYS A 4 16.15 24.97 71.19
CA LYS A 4 17.51 24.87 70.65
C LYS A 4 18.22 23.54 70.99
N THR A 5 17.96 22.97 72.15
CA THR A 5 18.54 21.67 72.58
C THR A 5 17.85 20.52 71.92
N GLY A 6 16.54 20.61 71.65
CA GLY A 6 15.81 19.58 70.92
C GLY A 6 16.23 19.47 69.43
N LEU A 7 16.52 20.61 68.78
CA LEU A 7 16.95 20.59 67.37
C LEU A 7 18.39 20.07 67.24
N ALA A 8 19.28 20.34 68.16
CA ALA A 8 20.65 19.85 68.18
C ALA A 8 20.70 18.31 68.37
N THR A 9 19.88 17.78 69.28
CA THR A 9 19.81 16.28 69.48
C THR A 9 19.20 15.60 68.33
N ALA A 10 18.19 16.15 67.63
CA ALA A 10 17.61 15.57 66.43
C ALA A 10 18.62 15.54 65.27
N LEU A 11 19.40 16.59 65.08
CA LEU A 11 20.45 16.66 64.07
C LEU A 11 21.58 15.65 64.34
N VAL A 12 22.03 15.50 65.56
CA VAL A 12 23.04 14.51 65.94
C VAL A 12 22.51 13.09 65.72
N ALA A 13 21.28 12.79 66.07
CA ALA A 13 20.67 11.49 65.80
C ALA A 13 20.56 11.15 64.30
N ALA A 14 20.21 12.13 63.47
CA ALA A 14 20.13 11.94 62.01
C ALA A 14 21.53 11.69 61.40
N VAL A 15 22.55 12.41 61.85
CA VAL A 15 23.91 12.20 61.37
C VAL A 15 24.46 10.84 61.81
N VAL A 16 24.23 10.43 63.05
CA VAL A 16 24.63 9.08 63.53
C VAL A 16 23.92 7.99 62.77
N ALA A 17 22.62 8.12 62.50
CA ALA A 17 21.86 7.15 61.69
C ALA A 17 22.42 7.06 60.25
N ALA A 18 22.73 8.17 59.61
CA ALA A 18 23.33 8.21 58.26
C ALA A 18 24.72 7.55 58.23
N LEU A 19 25.56 7.79 59.25
CA LEU A 19 26.89 7.18 59.39
C LEU A 19 26.82 5.68 59.64
N VAL A 20 25.88 5.21 60.46
CA VAL A 20 25.65 3.78 60.69
C VAL A 20 25.15 3.10 59.42
N THR A 21 24.25 3.74 58.69
CA THR A 21 23.74 3.18 57.42
C THR A 21 24.86 3.11 56.35
N ALA A 22 25.66 4.15 56.23
CA ALA A 22 26.83 4.15 55.34
C ALA A 22 27.85 3.09 55.73
N ALA A 23 28.15 2.96 57.03
CA ALA A 23 29.06 1.91 57.51
C ALA A 23 28.55 0.51 57.31
N THR A 24 27.24 0.26 57.48
CA THR A 24 26.64 -1.06 57.19
C THR A 24 26.65 -1.38 55.71
N ILE A 25 26.40 -0.41 54.83
CA ILE A 25 26.50 -0.59 53.38
C ILE A 25 27.95 -0.94 52.98
N VAL A 26 28.94 -0.21 53.51
CA VAL A 26 30.37 -0.47 53.24
C VAL A 26 30.78 -1.83 53.80
N LEU A 27 30.27 -2.21 54.99
CA LEU A 27 30.58 -3.51 55.59
C LEU A 27 30.00 -4.66 54.81
N VAL A 28 28.74 -4.51 54.34
CA VAL A 28 28.11 -5.48 53.45
C VAL A 28 28.88 -5.61 52.14
N TRP A 29 29.33 -4.50 51.57
CA TRP A 29 30.19 -4.50 50.36
C TRP A 29 31.56 -5.20 50.59
N ARG A 30 32.12 -5.05 51.79
CA ARG A 30 33.42 -5.67 52.12
C ARG A 30 33.32 -7.17 52.53
N LEU A 31 32.22 -7.56 53.20
CA LEU A 31 32.08 -8.93 53.71
C LEU A 31 31.32 -9.86 52.77
N ALA A 32 30.55 -9.30 51.85
CA ALA A 32 29.84 -10.07 50.83
C ALA A 32 30.13 -9.51 49.42
N PRO A 33 31.38 -9.54 48.91
CA PRO A 33 31.71 -9.04 47.59
C PRO A 33 31.03 -9.86 46.45
N GLY A 34 30.34 -10.95 46.81
CA GLY A 34 29.63 -11.82 45.89
C GLY A 34 28.12 -11.63 45.81
N VAL A 35 27.49 -10.80 46.68
CA VAL A 35 26.03 -10.65 46.72
C VAL A 35 25.51 -9.73 45.60
N VAL A 36 26.36 -8.94 44.96
CA VAL A 36 26.02 -8.10 43.79
C VAL A 36 26.90 -8.45 42.57
N LYS A 37 27.42 -9.67 42.48
CA LYS A 37 27.70 -10.24 41.19
C LYS A 37 26.35 -10.68 40.63
N VAL A 38 25.62 -9.77 39.98
CA VAL A 38 24.93 -10.15 38.77
C VAL A 38 26.02 -10.76 37.90
N SER A 39 26.15 -12.10 37.93
CA SER A 39 27.09 -12.80 37.10
C SER A 39 26.80 -12.26 35.70
N SER A 40 27.79 -11.63 35.09
CA SER A 40 27.74 -11.44 33.66
C SER A 40 27.48 -12.83 33.14
N LEU A 41 26.22 -13.09 32.75
CA LEU A 41 25.87 -14.31 32.08
C LEU A 41 26.86 -14.38 30.95
N ASP A 42 27.75 -15.36 31.04
CA ASP A 42 28.80 -15.51 30.03
C ASP A 42 28.05 -15.54 28.69
N GLU A 43 28.23 -14.55 27.87
CA GLU A 43 27.55 -14.38 26.57
C GLU A 43 27.58 -15.70 25.79
N LYS A 44 28.72 -16.39 25.82
CA LYS A 44 28.89 -17.72 25.20
C LYS A 44 27.93 -18.76 25.78
N ARG A 45 27.67 -18.71 27.08
CA ARG A 45 26.80 -19.66 27.74
C ARG A 45 25.33 -19.37 27.39
N VAL A 46 24.91 -18.11 27.33
CA VAL A 46 23.58 -17.70 26.91
C VAL A 46 23.36 -18.09 25.44
N VAL A 47 24.31 -17.77 24.56
CA VAL A 47 24.25 -18.16 23.15
C VAL A 47 24.13 -19.67 22.98
N GLY A 48 24.90 -20.45 23.76
CA GLY A 48 24.82 -21.92 23.76
C GLY A 48 23.43 -22.42 24.19
N ILE A 49 22.87 -21.87 25.26
CA ILE A 49 21.52 -22.27 25.72
C ILE A 49 20.45 -21.95 24.67
N VAL A 50 20.52 -20.75 24.08
CA VAL A 50 19.57 -20.34 23.03
C VAL A 50 19.70 -21.23 21.80
N HIS A 51 20.94 -21.48 21.35
CA HIS A 51 21.19 -22.36 20.22
C HIS A 51 20.64 -23.77 20.46
N ASP A 52 20.95 -24.39 21.61
CA ASP A 52 20.48 -25.74 21.95
C ASP A 52 18.96 -25.79 22.07
N TYR A 53 18.34 -24.74 22.60
CA TYR A 53 16.88 -24.63 22.70
C TYR A 53 16.23 -24.56 21.32
N LEU A 54 16.71 -23.69 20.43
CA LEU A 54 16.20 -23.55 19.07
C LEU A 54 16.45 -24.83 18.24
N ALA A 55 17.62 -25.48 18.41
CA ALA A 55 17.90 -26.74 17.73
C ALA A 55 16.99 -27.88 18.15
N LYS A 56 16.53 -27.89 19.40
CA LYS A 56 15.57 -28.89 19.92
C LYS A 56 14.10 -28.55 19.62
N ASN A 57 13.81 -27.28 19.31
CA ASN A 57 12.45 -26.77 19.05
C ASN A 57 12.46 -25.93 17.76
N PRO A 58 12.72 -26.55 16.59
CA PRO A 58 12.84 -25.83 15.32
C PRO A 58 11.54 -25.13 14.88
N GLU A 59 10.38 -25.61 15.39
CA GLU A 59 9.06 -24.99 15.15
C GLU A 59 8.98 -23.54 15.63
N ILE A 60 9.78 -23.13 16.60
CA ILE A 60 9.84 -21.74 17.09
C ILE A 60 10.29 -20.77 15.99
N LEU A 61 11.20 -21.20 15.11
CA LEU A 61 11.65 -20.38 13.98
C LEU A 61 10.49 -20.14 12.99
N VAL A 62 9.67 -21.15 12.76
CA VAL A 62 8.48 -21.04 11.89
C VAL A 62 7.45 -20.11 12.52
N GLU A 63 7.22 -20.23 13.83
CA GLU A 63 6.32 -19.34 14.57
C GLU A 63 6.82 -17.89 14.56
N MET A 64 8.11 -17.68 14.81
CA MET A 64 8.73 -16.34 14.79
C MET A 64 8.71 -15.71 13.39
N THR A 65 8.98 -16.47 12.32
CA THR A 65 8.88 -15.96 10.95
C THR A 65 7.45 -15.59 10.61
N THR A 66 6.48 -16.43 10.98
CA THR A 66 5.06 -16.13 10.77
C THR A 66 4.63 -14.84 11.48
N GLU A 67 5.07 -14.66 12.72
CA GLU A 67 4.77 -13.43 13.49
C GLU A 67 5.48 -12.19 12.89
N LEU A 68 6.72 -12.35 12.43
CA LEU A 68 7.47 -11.29 11.75
C LEU A 68 6.77 -10.88 10.44
N ASP A 69 6.39 -11.86 9.62
CA ASP A 69 5.67 -11.63 8.36
C ASP A 69 4.35 -10.88 8.61
N LYS A 70 3.62 -11.26 9.68
CA LYS A 70 2.38 -10.63 10.09
C LYS A 70 2.58 -9.15 10.49
N ARG A 71 3.64 -8.87 11.27
CA ARG A 71 3.99 -7.50 11.66
C ARG A 71 4.41 -6.67 10.45
N THR A 72 5.28 -7.23 9.62
CA THR A 72 5.74 -6.55 8.39
C THR A 72 4.58 -6.24 7.44
N ALA A 73 3.66 -7.21 7.26
CA ALA A 73 2.46 -7.00 6.45
C ALA A 73 1.54 -5.92 7.04
N ALA A 74 1.38 -5.87 8.36
CA ALA A 74 0.59 -4.85 9.03
C ALA A 74 1.21 -3.45 8.88
N GLU A 75 2.52 -3.32 9.07
CA GLU A 75 3.24 -2.06 8.87
C GLU A 75 3.19 -1.59 7.40
N GLN A 76 3.32 -2.51 6.45
CA GLN A 76 3.20 -2.19 5.02
C GLN A 76 1.78 -1.75 4.67
N ALA A 77 0.76 -2.43 5.19
CA ALA A 77 -0.64 -2.05 4.99
C ALA A 77 -0.94 -0.66 5.56
N GLU A 78 -0.41 -0.33 6.74
CA GLU A 78 -0.58 1.00 7.35
C GLU A 78 0.09 2.09 6.51
N LYS A 79 1.34 1.87 6.06
CA LYS A 79 2.04 2.79 5.17
C LYS A 79 1.27 3.01 3.86
N GLN A 80 0.78 1.92 3.27
CA GLN A 80 0.01 1.98 2.03
C GLN A 80 -1.32 2.73 2.23
N GLN A 81 -2.05 2.47 3.32
CA GLN A 81 -3.27 3.20 3.67
C GLN A 81 -3.00 4.71 3.81
N LYS A 82 -1.88 5.07 4.45
CA LYS A 82 -1.48 6.47 4.56
C LYS A 82 -1.21 7.09 3.18
N ILE A 83 -0.47 6.42 2.29
CA ILE A 83 -0.17 6.91 0.94
C ILE A 83 -1.46 7.09 0.14
N VAL A 84 -2.39 6.12 0.21
CA VAL A 84 -3.69 6.21 -0.44
C VAL A 84 -4.49 7.39 0.10
N GLY A 85 -4.52 7.59 1.42
CA GLY A 85 -5.21 8.71 2.06
C GLY A 85 -4.64 10.07 1.65
N ASP A 86 -3.32 10.21 1.69
CA ASP A 86 -2.62 11.46 1.32
C ASP A 86 -2.80 11.84 -0.16
N ASN A 87 -3.12 10.87 -1.03
CA ASN A 87 -3.31 11.05 -2.47
C ASN A 87 -4.74 10.74 -2.95
N ALA A 88 -5.71 10.64 -2.04
CA ALA A 88 -7.06 10.15 -2.34
C ALA A 88 -7.76 10.94 -3.46
N GLU A 89 -7.62 12.27 -3.49
CA GLU A 89 -8.21 13.11 -4.53
C GLU A 89 -7.64 12.76 -5.92
N ALA A 90 -6.32 12.66 -6.03
CA ALA A 90 -5.67 12.31 -7.29
C ALA A 90 -5.96 10.86 -7.72
N ILE A 91 -6.09 9.94 -6.77
CA ILE A 91 -6.38 8.53 -7.05
C ILE A 91 -7.83 8.36 -7.52
N PHE A 92 -8.81 8.87 -6.74
CA PHE A 92 -10.22 8.55 -6.92
C PHE A 92 -11.00 9.63 -7.67
N ARG A 93 -10.59 10.89 -7.65
CA ARG A 93 -11.38 12.03 -8.11
C ARG A 93 -10.69 12.91 -9.15
N SER A 94 -9.49 12.55 -9.59
CA SER A 94 -8.76 13.33 -10.59
C SER A 94 -9.63 13.59 -11.82
N PRO A 95 -9.73 14.85 -12.29
CA PRO A 95 -10.42 15.18 -13.53
C PRO A 95 -9.68 14.66 -14.78
N LEU A 96 -8.43 14.25 -14.63
CA LEU A 96 -7.61 13.69 -15.71
C LEU A 96 -7.84 12.17 -15.89
N ALA A 97 -8.51 11.52 -14.95
CA ALA A 97 -8.79 10.09 -15.03
C ALA A 97 -10.11 9.84 -15.77
N HIS A 98 -10.14 8.77 -16.56
CA HIS A 98 -11.39 8.36 -17.19
C HIS A 98 -12.23 7.51 -16.25
N VAL A 99 -13.54 7.73 -16.29
CA VAL A 99 -14.52 7.00 -15.46
C VAL A 99 -15.43 6.17 -16.35
N ALA A 100 -15.50 4.88 -16.07
CA ALA A 100 -16.44 3.94 -16.63
C ALA A 100 -17.42 3.43 -15.57
N GLY A 101 -18.43 2.68 -15.98
CA GLY A 101 -19.50 2.22 -15.10
C GLY A 101 -20.41 3.34 -14.68
N ASN A 102 -20.73 3.43 -13.38
CA ASN A 102 -21.62 4.47 -12.85
C ASN A 102 -20.81 5.68 -12.35
N PRO A 103 -20.84 6.84 -13.01
CA PRO A 103 -20.11 8.03 -12.55
C PRO A 103 -20.49 8.49 -11.14
N ASN A 104 -21.73 8.19 -10.73
CA ASN A 104 -22.27 8.49 -9.41
C ASN A 104 -22.28 7.25 -8.49
N GLY A 105 -21.46 6.25 -8.79
CA GLY A 105 -21.35 5.03 -8.01
C GLY A 105 -20.92 5.30 -6.57
N ASP A 106 -21.42 4.47 -5.67
CA ASP A 106 -21.17 4.57 -4.23
C ASP A 106 -19.78 4.09 -3.81
N VAL A 107 -19.14 3.25 -4.64
CA VAL A 107 -17.77 2.77 -4.42
C VAL A 107 -16.95 3.00 -5.68
N SER A 108 -15.76 3.60 -5.49
CA SER A 108 -14.79 3.74 -6.57
C SER A 108 -13.82 2.54 -6.58
N VAL A 109 -13.68 1.93 -7.75
CA VAL A 109 -12.63 0.96 -8.06
C VAL A 109 -11.67 1.62 -9.02
N VAL A 110 -10.42 1.75 -8.65
CA VAL A 110 -9.35 2.32 -9.49
C VAL A 110 -8.51 1.20 -10.05
N GLU A 111 -8.26 1.22 -11.34
CA GLU A 111 -7.33 0.29 -12.00
C GLU A 111 -6.18 1.05 -12.62
N PHE A 112 -4.94 0.68 -12.26
CA PHE A 112 -3.73 1.06 -12.97
C PHE A 112 -3.36 -0.06 -13.95
N PHE A 113 -3.23 0.26 -15.23
CA PHE A 113 -3.07 -0.76 -16.27
C PHE A 113 -2.22 -0.30 -17.46
N ASP A 114 -1.82 -1.28 -18.29
CA ASP A 114 -1.14 -1.07 -19.56
C ASP A 114 -1.74 -1.99 -20.61
N TYR A 115 -1.99 -1.49 -21.83
CA TYR A 115 -2.61 -2.26 -22.92
C TYR A 115 -1.75 -3.44 -23.42
N ASN A 116 -0.44 -3.40 -23.21
CA ASN A 116 0.46 -4.50 -23.54
C ASN A 116 0.71 -5.47 -22.38
N CYS A 117 0.08 -5.23 -21.22
CA CYS A 117 0.14 -6.13 -20.09
C CYS A 117 -0.80 -7.34 -20.28
N GLY A 118 -0.22 -8.55 -20.34
CA GLY A 118 -0.99 -9.79 -20.46
C GLY A 118 -1.92 -10.06 -19.28
N PHE A 119 -1.51 -9.64 -18.07
CA PHE A 119 -2.33 -9.76 -16.87
C PHE A 119 -3.53 -8.82 -16.89
N CYS A 120 -3.36 -7.57 -17.37
CA CYS A 120 -4.46 -6.63 -17.54
C CYS A 120 -5.48 -7.14 -18.57
N ARG A 121 -4.99 -7.68 -19.69
CA ARG A 121 -5.86 -8.32 -20.71
C ARG A 121 -6.67 -9.47 -20.11
N ARG A 122 -6.07 -10.31 -19.28
CA ARG A 122 -6.76 -11.43 -18.61
C ARG A 122 -7.80 -10.93 -17.61
N ALA A 123 -7.52 -9.84 -16.92
CA ALA A 123 -8.39 -9.26 -15.90
C ALA A 123 -9.60 -8.51 -16.45
N LEU A 124 -9.54 -8.03 -17.68
CA LEU A 124 -10.61 -7.22 -18.30
C LEU A 124 -12.01 -7.83 -18.17
N PRO A 125 -12.24 -9.14 -18.46
CA PRO A 125 -13.58 -9.73 -18.31
C PRO A 125 -14.13 -9.61 -16.88
N ASP A 126 -13.30 -9.80 -15.86
CA ASP A 126 -13.71 -9.72 -14.46
C ASP A 126 -14.07 -8.30 -14.05
N VAL A 127 -13.29 -7.31 -14.51
CA VAL A 127 -13.56 -5.88 -14.26
C VAL A 127 -14.84 -5.44 -14.94
N VAL A 128 -15.04 -5.82 -16.22
CA VAL A 128 -16.27 -5.51 -16.95
C VAL A 128 -17.48 -6.16 -16.29
N LYS A 129 -17.35 -7.44 -15.89
CA LYS A 129 -18.39 -8.18 -15.19
C LYS A 129 -18.77 -7.51 -13.87
N LEU A 130 -17.79 -7.08 -13.07
CA LEU A 130 -18.05 -6.34 -11.82
C LEU A 130 -18.92 -5.10 -12.07
N VAL A 131 -18.53 -4.28 -13.06
CA VAL A 131 -19.26 -3.04 -13.40
C VAL A 131 -20.68 -3.32 -13.83
N GLN A 132 -20.88 -4.39 -14.63
CA GLN A 132 -22.20 -4.78 -15.13
C GLN A 132 -23.10 -5.35 -14.05
N ASP A 133 -22.58 -6.27 -13.23
CA ASP A 133 -23.38 -6.96 -12.21
C ASP A 133 -23.75 -6.06 -11.04
N ASP A 134 -22.84 -5.17 -10.64
CA ASP A 134 -23.04 -4.30 -9.49
C ASP A 134 -23.87 -3.03 -9.81
N GLY A 135 -23.62 -2.40 -10.96
CA GLY A 135 -24.33 -1.22 -11.45
C GLY A 135 -24.16 0.07 -10.61
N LYS A 136 -23.44 -0.02 -9.47
CA LYS A 136 -23.15 1.11 -8.58
C LYS A 136 -21.66 1.35 -8.37
N VAL A 137 -20.81 0.60 -9.06
CA VAL A 137 -19.37 0.80 -9.06
C VAL A 137 -18.99 1.93 -10.00
N ARG A 138 -18.16 2.84 -9.53
CA ARG A 138 -17.47 3.86 -10.30
C ARG A 138 -16.08 3.35 -10.62
N LEU A 139 -15.85 2.91 -11.86
CA LEU A 139 -14.55 2.44 -12.31
C LEU A 139 -13.69 3.60 -12.79
N VAL A 140 -12.57 3.84 -12.11
CA VAL A 140 -11.58 4.88 -12.46
C VAL A 140 -10.40 4.22 -13.14
N LEU A 141 -10.14 4.59 -14.38
CA LEU A 141 -9.11 4.00 -15.21
C LEU A 141 -7.88 4.93 -15.27
N LYS A 142 -6.73 4.41 -14.86
CA LYS A 142 -5.43 5.11 -14.82
C LYS A 142 -4.47 4.44 -15.80
N GLU A 143 -4.25 5.08 -16.93
CA GLU A 143 -3.30 4.64 -17.94
C GLU A 143 -1.88 4.69 -17.39
N LEU A 144 -1.22 3.54 -17.30
CA LEU A 144 0.15 3.43 -16.80
C LEU A 144 1.03 2.65 -17.80
N PRO A 145 1.45 3.30 -18.91
CA PRO A 145 2.23 2.64 -19.96
C PRO A 145 3.65 2.34 -19.49
N ILE A 146 3.90 1.11 -19.03
CA ILE A 146 5.21 0.67 -18.51
C ILE A 146 5.99 -0.19 -19.51
N PHE A 147 5.39 -0.57 -20.64
CA PHE A 147 6.02 -1.42 -21.66
C PHE A 147 6.54 -0.64 -22.88
N GLY A 148 6.88 0.66 -22.68
CA GLY A 148 7.57 1.45 -23.70
C GLY A 148 6.67 2.32 -24.56
N GLU A 149 7.25 2.85 -25.64
CA GLU A 149 6.64 3.88 -26.50
C GLU A 149 5.34 3.42 -27.14
N GLU A 150 5.23 2.14 -27.48
CA GLU A 150 4.00 1.60 -28.08
C GLU A 150 2.84 1.60 -27.09
N SER A 151 3.10 1.24 -25.82
CA SER A 151 2.10 1.34 -24.77
C SER A 151 1.67 2.77 -24.53
N GLU A 152 2.62 3.72 -24.56
CA GLU A 152 2.32 5.15 -24.43
C GLU A 152 1.47 5.65 -25.60
N ALA A 153 1.78 5.24 -26.81
CA ALA A 153 0.98 5.60 -28.00
C ALA A 153 -0.45 5.06 -27.91
N ALA A 154 -0.63 3.81 -27.47
CA ALA A 154 -1.95 3.22 -27.26
C ALA A 154 -2.74 3.93 -26.17
N ALA A 155 -2.10 4.26 -25.05
CA ALA A 155 -2.71 5.02 -23.96
C ALA A 155 -3.14 6.43 -24.40
N LYS A 156 -2.27 7.15 -25.12
CA LYS A 156 -2.61 8.46 -25.68
C LYS A 156 -3.80 8.40 -26.64
N ALA A 157 -3.86 7.36 -27.48
CA ALA A 157 -4.98 7.20 -28.39
C ALA A 157 -6.31 6.90 -27.65
N ALA A 158 -6.28 6.07 -26.59
CA ALA A 158 -7.45 5.79 -25.79
C ALA A 158 -7.95 7.06 -25.07
N LEU A 159 -7.04 7.82 -24.45
CA LEU A 159 -7.37 9.10 -23.82
C LEU A 159 -7.89 10.15 -24.83
N ALA A 160 -7.35 10.17 -26.06
CA ALA A 160 -7.87 11.02 -27.13
C ALA A 160 -9.28 10.58 -27.57
N ALA A 161 -9.56 9.28 -27.60
CA ALA A 161 -10.90 8.76 -27.90
C ALA A 161 -11.96 9.20 -26.88
N ALA A 162 -11.55 9.51 -25.64
CA ALA A 162 -12.44 10.06 -24.64
C ALA A 162 -13.07 11.40 -25.08
N LYS A 163 -12.34 12.24 -25.82
CA LYS A 163 -12.86 13.52 -26.34
C LYS A 163 -13.96 13.33 -27.37
N GLN A 164 -14.02 12.15 -27.97
CA GLN A 164 -15.06 11.75 -28.90
C GLN A 164 -16.10 10.82 -28.25
N GLY A 165 -16.08 10.66 -26.92
CA GLY A 165 -17.04 9.88 -26.12
C GLY A 165 -16.90 8.36 -26.28
N LYS A 166 -15.74 7.86 -26.74
CA LYS A 166 -15.53 6.44 -27.07
C LYS A 166 -14.34 5.79 -26.30
N TYR A 167 -14.03 6.35 -25.12
CA TYR A 167 -12.89 5.81 -24.35
C TYR A 167 -13.07 4.34 -23.99
N PHE A 168 -14.21 3.96 -23.40
CA PHE A 168 -14.37 2.60 -22.86
C PHE A 168 -14.46 1.55 -23.96
N GLU A 169 -15.10 1.86 -25.08
CA GLU A 169 -15.12 0.98 -26.25
C GLU A 169 -13.69 0.82 -26.84
N MET A 170 -12.93 1.91 -26.92
CA MET A 170 -11.54 1.90 -27.32
C MET A 170 -10.68 1.05 -26.39
N HIS A 171 -10.83 1.25 -25.06
CA HIS A 171 -10.17 0.49 -24.02
C HIS A 171 -10.42 -1.02 -24.17
N GLN A 172 -11.67 -1.44 -24.31
CA GLN A 172 -12.02 -2.85 -24.47
C GLN A 172 -11.41 -3.45 -25.75
N LYS A 173 -11.52 -2.74 -26.88
CA LYS A 173 -10.98 -3.21 -28.16
C LYS A 173 -9.44 -3.30 -28.15
N LEU A 174 -8.74 -2.36 -27.55
CA LEU A 174 -7.28 -2.41 -27.45
C LEU A 174 -6.80 -3.66 -26.69
N PHE A 175 -7.55 -4.11 -25.71
CA PHE A 175 -7.23 -5.35 -24.99
C PHE A 175 -7.67 -6.62 -25.73
N THR A 176 -8.85 -6.60 -26.35
CA THR A 176 -9.45 -7.84 -26.88
C THR A 176 -8.94 -8.19 -28.26
N GLU A 177 -8.57 -7.23 -29.07
CA GLU A 177 -8.01 -7.50 -30.38
C GLU A 177 -6.60 -8.07 -30.31
N PRO A 178 -6.25 -9.00 -31.21
CA PRO A 178 -4.93 -9.63 -31.21
C PRO A 178 -3.82 -8.63 -31.57
N GLY A 179 -2.60 -8.98 -31.19
CA GLY A 179 -1.40 -8.22 -31.48
C GLY A 179 -1.07 -7.19 -30.40
N LYS A 180 0.08 -6.54 -30.57
CA LYS A 180 0.61 -5.51 -29.71
C LYS A 180 -0.25 -4.24 -29.82
N ALA A 181 -0.53 -3.60 -28.70
CA ALA A 181 -1.18 -2.30 -28.69
C ALA A 181 -0.13 -1.22 -28.95
N ASP A 182 -0.09 -0.76 -30.19
CA ASP A 182 0.75 0.33 -30.69
C ASP A 182 -0.11 1.40 -31.37
N LYS A 183 0.53 2.41 -31.93
CA LYS A 183 -0.16 3.51 -32.62
C LYS A 183 -1.02 2.99 -33.78
N ASP A 184 -0.48 2.11 -34.61
CA ASP A 184 -1.16 1.65 -35.82
C ASP A 184 -2.44 0.84 -35.46
N LYS A 185 -2.35 -0.06 -34.49
CA LYS A 185 -3.52 -0.76 -33.95
C LYS A 185 -4.53 0.22 -33.37
N ALA A 186 -4.07 1.21 -32.60
CA ALA A 186 -4.96 2.19 -31.98
C ALA A 186 -5.72 3.02 -33.01
N LEU A 187 -5.05 3.49 -34.06
CA LEU A 187 -5.69 4.26 -35.14
C LEU A 187 -6.67 3.40 -35.95
N ARG A 188 -6.35 2.13 -36.20
CA ARG A 188 -7.25 1.19 -36.85
C ARG A 188 -8.50 0.96 -36.01
N VAL A 189 -8.32 0.68 -34.72
CA VAL A 189 -9.45 0.48 -33.78
C VAL A 189 -10.32 1.75 -33.69
N ALA A 190 -9.72 2.91 -33.67
CA ALA A 190 -10.45 4.19 -33.70
C ALA A 190 -11.33 4.30 -34.94
N GLY A 191 -10.79 3.97 -36.13
CA GLY A 191 -11.56 3.94 -37.39
C GLY A 191 -12.72 2.94 -37.35
N GLU A 192 -12.53 1.76 -36.79
CA GLU A 192 -13.57 0.74 -36.62
C GLU A 192 -14.69 1.20 -35.67
N LEU A 193 -14.36 2.03 -34.67
CA LEU A 193 -15.32 2.64 -33.75
C LEU A 193 -16.02 3.87 -34.34
N GLY A 194 -15.68 4.27 -35.57
CA GLY A 194 -16.26 5.43 -36.27
C GLY A 194 -15.76 6.77 -35.74
N LEU A 195 -14.57 6.80 -35.11
CA LEU A 195 -13.94 8.03 -34.65
C LEU A 195 -13.31 8.80 -35.81
N ASP A 196 -13.24 10.13 -35.69
CA ASP A 196 -12.39 10.95 -36.55
C ASP A 196 -10.92 10.70 -36.20
N VAL A 197 -10.28 9.87 -37.03
CA VAL A 197 -8.89 9.45 -36.81
C VAL A 197 -7.92 10.64 -36.93
N ALA A 198 -8.19 11.57 -37.86
CA ALA A 198 -7.32 12.74 -38.04
C ALA A 198 -7.41 13.69 -36.83
N GLN A 199 -8.60 13.84 -36.26
CA GLN A 199 -8.78 14.60 -35.00
C GLN A 199 -8.16 13.86 -33.82
N LEU A 200 -8.32 12.52 -33.76
CA LEU A 200 -7.72 11.69 -32.69
C LEU A 200 -6.19 11.85 -32.67
N GLU A 201 -5.52 11.82 -33.82
CA GLU A 201 -4.07 12.02 -33.89
C GLU A 201 -3.61 13.39 -33.39
N LYS A 202 -4.41 14.44 -33.62
CA LYS A 202 -4.15 15.77 -33.04
C LYS A 202 -4.35 15.76 -31.55
N ASP A 203 -5.45 15.16 -31.09
CA ASP A 203 -5.81 15.10 -29.69
C ASP A 203 -4.79 14.28 -28.86
N MET A 204 -4.15 13.26 -29.46
CA MET A 204 -3.05 12.52 -28.82
C MET A 204 -1.86 13.40 -28.40
N GLN A 205 -1.73 14.61 -28.98
CA GLN A 205 -0.69 15.58 -28.63
C GLN A 205 -1.15 16.59 -27.57
N ASP A 206 -2.37 16.45 -27.04
CA ASP A 206 -2.89 17.36 -26.03
C ASP A 206 -2.05 17.26 -24.74
N PRO A 207 -1.56 18.40 -24.21
CA PRO A 207 -0.81 18.42 -22.96
C PRO A 207 -1.58 17.82 -21.75
N GLU A 208 -2.91 17.85 -21.77
CA GLU A 208 -3.71 17.23 -20.67
C GLU A 208 -3.61 15.71 -20.70
N ILE A 209 -3.48 15.10 -21.87
CA ILE A 209 -3.24 13.65 -21.99
C ILE A 209 -1.88 13.30 -21.37
N GLN A 210 -0.85 14.09 -21.67
CA GLN A 210 0.46 13.86 -21.05
C GLN A 210 0.41 14.03 -19.54
N LYS A 211 -0.29 15.05 -19.02
CA LYS A 211 -0.48 15.24 -17.57
C LYS A 211 -1.19 14.06 -16.93
N SER A 212 -2.18 13.45 -17.61
CA SER A 212 -2.86 12.26 -17.11
C SER A 212 -1.90 11.08 -16.93
N LEU A 213 -1.04 10.84 -17.93
CA LEU A 213 -0.03 9.79 -17.87
C LEU A 213 1.03 10.07 -16.79
N ASP A 214 1.47 11.31 -16.68
CA ASP A 214 2.45 11.74 -15.67
C ASP A 214 1.87 11.59 -14.24
N GLU A 215 0.61 11.99 -14.02
CA GLU A 215 -0.11 11.79 -12.75
C GLU A 215 -0.19 10.31 -12.39
N ALA A 216 -0.59 9.46 -13.33
CA ALA A 216 -0.69 8.03 -13.09
C ALA A 216 0.68 7.42 -12.73
N LYS A 217 1.74 7.85 -13.41
CA LYS A 217 3.12 7.43 -13.15
C LYS A 217 3.61 7.89 -11.78
N GLU A 218 3.34 9.14 -11.40
CA GLU A 218 3.71 9.68 -10.09
C GLU A 218 2.98 8.92 -8.97
N LEU A 219 1.68 8.69 -9.13
CA LEU A 219 0.89 7.90 -8.17
C LEU A 219 1.41 6.46 -8.06
N ALA A 220 1.73 5.83 -9.18
CA ALA A 220 2.31 4.48 -9.21
C ALA A 220 3.63 4.42 -8.42
N GLN A 221 4.50 5.41 -8.58
CA GLN A 221 5.75 5.50 -7.81
C GLN A 221 5.50 5.69 -6.32
N LYS A 222 4.60 6.59 -5.92
CA LYS A 222 4.23 6.83 -4.52
C LYS A 222 3.62 5.58 -3.87
N LEU A 223 2.78 4.86 -4.61
CA LEU A 223 2.16 3.60 -4.17
C LEU A 223 3.13 2.42 -4.18
N GLY A 224 4.34 2.58 -4.73
CA GLY A 224 5.32 1.52 -4.84
C GLY A 224 4.90 0.39 -5.78
N LEU A 225 4.14 0.71 -6.85
CA LEU A 225 3.69 -0.27 -7.83
C LEU A 225 4.89 -0.97 -8.48
N GLN A 226 4.86 -2.29 -8.48
CA GLN A 226 5.89 -3.12 -9.13
C GLN A 226 5.46 -3.61 -10.53
N GLY A 227 4.21 -3.32 -10.95
CA GLY A 227 3.65 -3.75 -12.22
C GLY A 227 2.15 -3.50 -12.31
N THR A 228 1.57 -3.92 -13.44
CA THR A 228 0.14 -3.81 -13.72
C THR A 228 -0.51 -5.20 -13.86
N PRO A 229 -1.82 -5.35 -13.60
CA PRO A 229 -2.70 -4.32 -13.06
C PRO A 229 -2.54 -4.13 -11.55
N LEU A 230 -2.98 -3.00 -11.02
CA LEU A 230 -3.22 -2.80 -9.60
C LEU A 230 -4.63 -2.23 -9.42
N TYR A 231 -5.38 -2.77 -8.46
CA TYR A 231 -6.70 -2.26 -8.11
C TYR A 231 -6.69 -1.62 -6.73
N LEU A 232 -7.36 -0.46 -6.60
CA LEU A 232 -7.64 0.19 -5.33
C LEU A 232 -9.15 0.30 -5.15
N ILE A 233 -9.65 -0.19 -4.02
CA ILE A 233 -11.05 -0.08 -3.62
C ILE A 233 -11.08 0.57 -2.24
N GLY A 234 -11.25 1.89 -2.18
CA GLY A 234 -10.95 2.64 -0.98
C GLY A 234 -9.50 2.43 -0.55
N ASP A 235 -9.28 2.01 0.69
CA ASP A 235 -7.96 1.69 1.24
C ASP A 235 -7.53 0.22 1.04
N ARG A 236 -8.28 -0.56 0.25
CA ARG A 236 -7.99 -1.96 -0.06
C ARG A 236 -7.29 -2.07 -1.40
N VAL A 237 -6.32 -2.96 -1.46
CA VAL A 237 -5.47 -3.16 -2.63
C VAL A 237 -5.58 -4.60 -3.12
N ILE A 238 -5.61 -4.78 -4.44
CA ILE A 238 -5.43 -6.09 -5.09
C ILE A 238 -4.29 -5.91 -6.11
N PRO A 239 -3.13 -6.51 -5.88
CA PRO A 239 -2.04 -6.50 -6.85
C PRO A 239 -2.24 -7.59 -7.89
N GLY A 240 -1.96 -7.27 -9.16
CA GLY A 240 -2.01 -8.23 -10.25
C GLY A 240 -3.42 -8.69 -10.61
N ALA A 241 -3.49 -9.82 -11.30
CA ALA A 241 -4.73 -10.46 -11.74
C ALA A 241 -4.80 -11.90 -11.22
N PRO A 242 -5.15 -12.10 -9.93
CA PRO A 242 -5.36 -13.43 -9.37
C PRO A 242 -6.51 -14.16 -10.08
N ASP A 243 -6.52 -15.48 -10.03
CA ASP A 243 -7.52 -16.29 -10.74
C ASP A 243 -8.95 -16.10 -10.19
N ASP A 244 -9.07 -15.64 -8.93
CA ASP A 244 -10.33 -15.29 -8.26
C ASP A 244 -10.57 -13.75 -8.21
N LEU A 245 -10.04 -12.99 -9.19
CA LEU A 245 -10.10 -11.54 -9.20
C LEU A 245 -11.51 -10.99 -9.02
N TYR A 246 -12.49 -11.54 -9.77
CA TYR A 246 -13.87 -11.09 -9.67
C TYR A 246 -14.43 -11.21 -8.25
N ASP A 247 -14.17 -12.33 -7.57
CA ASP A 247 -14.63 -12.58 -6.19
C ASP A 247 -13.94 -11.62 -5.21
N GLN A 248 -12.63 -11.37 -5.38
CA GLN A 248 -11.90 -10.42 -4.56
C GLN A 248 -12.40 -8.98 -4.75
N LEU A 249 -12.64 -8.55 -5.98
CA LEU A 249 -13.20 -7.24 -6.29
C LEU A 249 -14.58 -7.06 -5.64
N THR A 250 -15.50 -8.01 -5.87
CA THR A 250 -16.85 -8.00 -5.32
C THR A 250 -16.83 -7.96 -3.80
N LYS A 251 -16.00 -8.80 -3.16
CA LYS A 251 -15.83 -8.83 -1.71
C LYS A 251 -15.35 -7.49 -1.17
N LYS A 252 -14.31 -6.89 -1.78
CA LYS A 252 -13.77 -5.62 -1.31
C LYS A 252 -14.74 -4.45 -1.53
N VAL A 253 -15.49 -4.45 -2.62
CA VAL A 253 -16.59 -3.49 -2.84
C VAL A 253 -17.65 -3.61 -1.74
N ALA A 254 -18.08 -4.82 -1.41
CA ALA A 254 -19.05 -5.06 -0.33
C ALA A 254 -18.51 -4.61 1.04
N GLU A 255 -17.23 -4.92 1.33
CA GLU A 255 -16.56 -4.48 2.57
C GLU A 255 -16.47 -2.96 2.70
N VAL A 256 -16.24 -2.23 1.57
CA VAL A 256 -16.21 -0.76 1.58
C VAL A 256 -17.61 -0.21 1.84
N ARG A 257 -18.66 -0.78 1.25
CA ARG A 257 -20.05 -0.40 1.50
C ARG A 257 -20.47 -0.59 2.94
N GLU A 258 -20.07 -1.72 3.55
CA GLU A 258 -20.46 -2.05 4.93
C GLU A 258 -19.67 -1.26 5.97
N LYS A 259 -18.34 -1.14 5.79
CA LYS A 259 -17.42 -0.64 6.83
C LYS A 259 -16.88 0.74 6.53
N GLY A 260 -17.12 1.27 5.34
CA GLY A 260 -16.45 2.47 4.86
C GLY A 260 -14.96 2.24 4.58
N CYS A 261 -14.25 3.32 4.32
CA CYS A 261 -12.79 3.36 4.18
C CYS A 261 -12.21 4.52 4.99
N LYS A 262 -10.94 4.40 5.38
CA LYS A 262 -10.23 5.48 6.09
C LYS A 262 -9.85 6.63 5.16
N ALA A 263 -9.73 6.35 3.86
CA ALA A 263 -9.55 7.32 2.80
C ALA A 263 -10.90 7.65 2.14
N THR A 264 -10.89 8.53 1.14
CA THR A 264 -12.06 8.78 0.30
C THR A 264 -12.40 7.53 -0.51
N CYS A 265 -13.63 7.07 -0.45
CA CYS A 265 -14.11 5.93 -1.23
C CYS A 265 -14.58 6.34 -2.62
#